data_0dc3b711e25586b4ed125296cafe3a24
#
_entry.id   0dc3b711e25586b4ed125296cafe3a24
#
_cell.length_a   1.000
_cell.length_b   1.000
_cell.length_c   1.000
_cell.angle_alpha   90.00
_cell.angle_beta   90.00
_cell.angle_gamma   90.00
#
_symmetry.space_group_name_H-M   'P 1'
#
loop_
_entity.id
_entity.type
_entity.pdbx_description
1 polymer ?
#
loop_
_entity_poly.entity_id
_entity_poly.type
_entity_poly.pdbx_seq_one_letter_code
_entity_poly.pdbx_strand_id
1 'polypeptide(L)'
;MRATLEAGGKEARAQLPLLLACSFAASFAQSMMNIALPQVADEFGVTLSTANWLVTGYMVVAATSIALAAFLLRRLGLRTVFFIGCGALALGSGLALFAPNFWVLLAGRLVQAVCTGLFYSAVTSFIMANSDPARRGTHLALNSGTVAAGLAVSPVVSGLVLTGFGRHALFALPLALAVLLLAVGFFRLREVGPRGTGAVDPLSVVLGLGALVYGLGEVFRDPLPSLAVLAAGVAVLGLFAWRQLVLKDPLLNLRPLGNLGFAVGELLVMLGMMASFSLSILLPLYYEGALGFSAFLAGALLAGPVLANALSDVVGGRLLDRWGIWPLVPCGFALTALGLAVVALAAGRPLLALVVLASAVAYVGLGLVVAPSKTTALSQLPPSLYAHASSINSAFIQIASAIGSSLFVGVLSADVLAGTSRGLARAAAYDAGFAHTMEIAIGIAAASLLVSLAYAYRLRRRRG
;
A
#
# COMPACT_ATOMS: atom_id res chain seq x y z
N MET A 1 -6.36 -41.00 -12.24
CA MET A 1 -5.69 -40.13 -11.25
C MET A 1 -4.60 -39.21 -11.83
N ARG A 2 -3.59 -39.69 -12.62
CA ARG A 2 -2.65 -38.78 -13.32
C ARG A 2 -3.33 -37.81 -14.33
N ALA A 3 -4.19 -38.33 -15.18
CA ALA A 3 -4.91 -37.53 -16.19
C ALA A 3 -5.81 -36.44 -15.58
N THR A 4 -6.44 -36.68 -14.42
CA THR A 4 -7.25 -35.69 -13.69
C THR A 4 -6.38 -34.66 -13.01
N LEU A 5 -5.19 -34.98 -12.53
CA LEU A 5 -4.23 -34.03 -11.98
C LEU A 5 -3.59 -33.14 -13.07
N GLU A 6 -3.32 -33.72 -14.25
CA GLU A 6 -2.81 -32.95 -15.41
C GLU A 6 -3.86 -32.02 -16.02
N ALA A 7 -5.13 -32.45 -16.07
CA ALA A 7 -6.24 -31.60 -16.52
C ALA A 7 -6.48 -30.42 -15.57
N GLY A 8 -6.48 -30.67 -14.25
CA GLY A 8 -6.58 -29.62 -13.23
C GLY A 8 -5.41 -28.62 -13.29
N GLY A 9 -4.20 -29.09 -13.57
CA GLY A 9 -3.02 -28.24 -13.73
C GLY A 9 -3.06 -27.36 -15.00
N LYS A 10 -3.62 -27.85 -16.11
CA LYS A 10 -3.82 -27.06 -17.35
C LYS A 10 -4.91 -26.00 -17.17
N GLU A 11 -6.02 -26.34 -16.54
CA GLU A 11 -7.11 -25.39 -16.23
C GLU A 11 -6.66 -24.30 -15.27
N ALA A 12 -5.90 -24.63 -14.21
CA ALA A 12 -5.35 -23.65 -13.30
C ALA A 12 -4.36 -22.70 -13.99
N ARG A 13 -3.52 -23.21 -14.90
CA ARG A 13 -2.61 -22.35 -15.71
C ARG A 13 -3.37 -21.38 -16.62
N ALA A 14 -4.51 -21.76 -17.15
CA ALA A 14 -5.34 -20.89 -18.00
C ALA A 14 -6.01 -19.75 -17.22
N GLN A 15 -6.17 -19.88 -15.88
CA GLN A 15 -6.79 -18.85 -15.03
C GLN A 15 -5.78 -17.82 -14.50
N LEU A 16 -4.48 -18.16 -14.43
CA LEU A 16 -3.45 -17.30 -13.88
C LEU A 16 -3.36 -15.93 -14.55
N PRO A 17 -3.38 -15.79 -15.90
CA PRO A 17 -3.32 -14.47 -16.54
C PRO A 17 -4.49 -13.56 -16.16
N LEU A 18 -5.71 -14.11 -16.01
CA LEU A 18 -6.87 -13.35 -15.57
C LEU A 18 -6.70 -12.85 -14.14
N LEU A 19 -6.19 -13.69 -13.24
CA LEU A 19 -5.93 -13.32 -11.85
C LEU A 19 -4.81 -12.27 -11.73
N LEU A 20 -3.77 -12.36 -12.57
CA LEU A 20 -2.73 -11.33 -12.65
C LEU A 20 -3.30 -10.00 -13.13
N ALA A 21 -4.20 -10.01 -14.12
CA ALA A 21 -4.90 -8.81 -14.57
C ALA A 21 -5.76 -8.19 -13.45
N CYS A 22 -6.34 -9.00 -12.55
CA CYS A 22 -7.03 -8.50 -11.35
C CYS A 22 -6.05 -7.84 -10.37
N SER A 23 -4.85 -8.41 -10.17
CA SER A 23 -3.81 -7.78 -9.34
C SER A 23 -3.36 -6.43 -9.91
N PHE A 24 -3.23 -6.33 -11.25
CA PHE A 24 -2.94 -5.06 -11.94
C PHE A 24 -4.06 -4.04 -11.71
N ALA A 25 -5.31 -4.41 -11.99
CA ALA A 25 -6.46 -3.51 -11.83
C ALA A 25 -6.60 -3.01 -10.38
N ALA A 26 -6.37 -3.88 -9.40
CA ALA A 26 -6.41 -3.57 -7.98
C ALA A 26 -5.31 -2.55 -7.59
N SER A 27 -4.07 -2.79 -8.00
CA SER A 27 -2.94 -1.89 -7.69
C SER A 27 -3.03 -0.56 -8.45
N PHE A 28 -3.50 -0.58 -9.69
CA PHE A 28 -3.79 0.62 -10.46
C PHE A 28 -4.86 1.48 -9.76
N ALA A 29 -6.01 0.88 -9.39
CA ALA A 29 -7.08 1.58 -8.69
C ALA A 29 -6.63 2.12 -7.31
N GLN A 30 -5.74 1.42 -6.61
CA GLN A 30 -5.18 1.86 -5.33
C GLN A 30 -4.41 3.17 -5.49
N SER A 31 -3.51 3.28 -6.46
CA SER A 31 -2.56 4.40 -6.61
C SER A 31 -3.11 5.60 -7.36
N MET A 32 -4.17 5.43 -8.18
CA MET A 32 -4.66 6.49 -9.06
C MET A 32 -5.10 7.75 -8.32
N MET A 33 -5.53 7.64 -7.05
CA MET A 33 -6.02 8.75 -6.27
C MET A 33 -4.92 9.67 -5.74
N ASN A 34 -3.69 9.18 -5.67
CA ASN A 34 -2.57 9.94 -5.13
C ASN A 34 -2.31 11.25 -5.89
N ILE A 35 -2.54 11.23 -7.22
CA ILE A 35 -2.39 12.41 -8.09
C ILE A 35 -3.62 13.32 -8.03
N ALA A 36 -4.80 12.80 -7.72
CA ALA A 36 -6.04 13.57 -7.77
C ALA A 36 -6.35 14.34 -6.49
N LEU A 37 -5.60 14.12 -5.40
CA LEU A 37 -5.91 14.69 -4.09
C LEU A 37 -6.04 16.23 -4.07
N PRO A 38 -5.11 17.01 -4.67
CA PRO A 38 -5.22 18.46 -4.68
C PRO A 38 -6.50 18.94 -5.36
N GLN A 39 -6.80 18.38 -6.54
CA GLN A 39 -7.98 18.77 -7.32
C GLN A 39 -9.28 18.39 -6.63
N VAL A 40 -9.33 17.22 -5.98
CA VAL A 40 -10.50 16.80 -5.20
C VAL A 40 -10.70 17.69 -3.98
N ALA A 41 -9.62 18.07 -3.28
CA ALA A 41 -9.69 18.97 -2.15
C ALA A 41 -10.27 20.34 -2.56
N ASP A 42 -9.79 20.87 -3.68
CA ASP A 42 -10.25 22.15 -4.22
C ASP A 42 -11.69 22.06 -4.75
N GLU A 43 -12.06 21.01 -5.48
CA GLU A 43 -13.40 20.82 -6.08
C GLU A 43 -14.50 20.71 -5.02
N PHE A 44 -14.24 19.97 -3.95
CA PHE A 44 -15.22 19.75 -2.88
C PHE A 44 -15.06 20.71 -1.69
N GLY A 45 -14.10 21.64 -1.72
CA GLY A 45 -13.84 22.58 -0.64
C GLY A 45 -13.46 21.92 0.69
N VAL A 46 -12.76 20.78 0.64
CA VAL A 46 -12.31 20.04 1.82
C VAL A 46 -10.82 20.22 2.06
N THR A 47 -10.37 19.95 3.30
CA THR A 47 -8.93 20.01 3.61
C THR A 47 -8.18 18.83 2.95
N LEU A 48 -6.86 18.98 2.78
CA LEU A 48 -6.02 17.87 2.28
C LEU A 48 -6.10 16.63 3.16
N SER A 49 -6.16 16.80 4.50
CA SER A 49 -6.35 15.71 5.45
C SER A 49 -7.69 14.99 5.21
N THR A 50 -8.77 15.73 5.00
CA THR A 50 -10.08 15.16 4.65
C THR A 50 -10.03 14.45 3.29
N ALA A 51 -9.46 15.07 2.25
CA ALA A 51 -9.31 14.45 0.94
C ALA A 51 -8.47 13.16 1.00
N ASN A 52 -7.45 13.10 1.86
CA ASN A 52 -6.58 11.94 2.04
C ASN A 52 -7.33 10.68 2.54
N TRP A 53 -8.54 10.81 3.08
CA TRP A 53 -9.40 9.65 3.39
C TRP A 53 -9.73 8.80 2.15
N LEU A 54 -9.71 9.38 0.96
CA LEU A 54 -9.86 8.64 -0.30
C LEU A 54 -8.71 7.64 -0.54
N VAL A 55 -7.56 7.85 0.10
CA VAL A 55 -6.38 6.99 0.05
C VAL A 55 -6.26 6.15 1.31
N THR A 56 -6.27 6.79 2.49
CA THR A 56 -6.07 6.09 3.76
C THR A 56 -7.25 5.20 4.13
N GLY A 57 -8.47 5.66 3.95
CA GLY A 57 -9.70 4.86 4.13
C GLY A 57 -9.73 3.66 3.19
N TYR A 58 -9.29 3.85 1.93
CA TYR A 58 -9.10 2.77 0.98
C TYR A 58 -8.15 1.70 1.54
N MET A 59 -6.99 2.10 2.08
CA MET A 59 -6.00 1.17 2.63
C MET A 59 -6.49 0.43 3.87
N VAL A 60 -7.28 1.10 4.73
CA VAL A 60 -7.92 0.48 5.90
C VAL A 60 -8.86 -0.65 5.47
N VAL A 61 -9.73 -0.38 4.48
CA VAL A 61 -10.66 -1.39 3.95
C VAL A 61 -9.89 -2.50 3.21
N ALA A 62 -8.85 -2.16 2.45
CA ALA A 62 -8.01 -3.14 1.79
C ALA A 62 -7.32 -4.07 2.80
N ALA A 63 -6.72 -3.53 3.88
CA ALA A 63 -6.11 -4.32 4.95
C ALA A 63 -7.11 -5.30 5.59
N THR A 64 -8.31 -4.83 5.89
CA THR A 64 -9.40 -5.66 6.42
C THR A 64 -9.80 -6.75 5.44
N SER A 65 -9.93 -6.40 4.16
CA SER A 65 -10.30 -7.34 3.09
C SER A 65 -9.22 -8.39 2.84
N ILE A 66 -7.92 -8.06 3.01
CA ILE A 66 -6.80 -9.02 2.99
C ILE A 66 -6.98 -10.07 4.10
N ALA A 67 -7.27 -9.61 5.31
CA ALA A 67 -7.49 -10.50 6.44
C ALA A 67 -8.70 -11.43 6.21
N LEU A 68 -9.77 -10.91 5.61
CA LEU A 68 -10.99 -11.67 5.27
C LEU A 68 -10.81 -12.62 4.09
N ALA A 69 -9.90 -12.33 3.16
CA ALA A 69 -9.80 -13.03 1.88
C ALA A 69 -9.56 -14.54 2.05
N ALA A 70 -8.68 -14.94 2.98
CA ALA A 70 -8.40 -16.35 3.25
C ALA A 70 -9.63 -17.11 3.73
N PHE A 71 -10.46 -16.48 4.55
CA PHE A 71 -11.73 -17.03 5.03
C PHE A 71 -12.76 -17.12 3.88
N LEU A 72 -12.92 -16.05 3.11
CA LEU A 72 -13.86 -16.00 2.00
C LEU A 72 -13.49 -17.02 0.91
N LEU A 73 -12.21 -17.21 0.61
CA LEU A 73 -11.73 -18.21 -0.33
C LEU A 73 -12.10 -19.63 0.12
N ARG A 74 -11.93 -19.94 1.41
CA ARG A 74 -12.28 -21.27 1.95
C ARG A 74 -13.78 -21.50 1.95
N ARG A 75 -14.61 -20.47 2.22
CA ARG A 75 -16.05 -20.59 2.35
C ARG A 75 -16.80 -20.50 1.02
N LEU A 76 -16.43 -19.56 0.19
CA LEU A 76 -17.16 -19.22 -1.04
C LEU A 76 -16.49 -19.74 -2.31
N GLY A 77 -15.18 -20.08 -2.23
CA GLY A 77 -14.38 -20.48 -3.36
C GLY A 77 -13.85 -19.31 -4.20
N LEU A 78 -12.93 -19.62 -5.11
CA LEU A 78 -12.21 -18.63 -5.90
C LEU A 78 -13.15 -17.85 -6.86
N ARG A 79 -14.06 -18.54 -7.50
CA ARG A 79 -15.00 -17.93 -8.48
C ARG A 79 -15.87 -16.87 -7.84
N THR A 80 -16.47 -17.17 -6.68
CA THR A 80 -17.32 -16.22 -5.97
C THR A 80 -16.51 -15.03 -5.46
N VAL A 81 -15.31 -15.25 -4.90
CA VAL A 81 -14.40 -14.18 -4.43
C VAL A 81 -13.98 -13.28 -5.60
N PHE A 82 -13.73 -13.84 -6.77
CA PHE A 82 -13.45 -13.06 -7.99
C PHE A 82 -14.62 -12.14 -8.36
N PHE A 83 -15.86 -12.65 -8.39
CA PHE A 83 -17.03 -11.84 -8.73
C PHE A 83 -17.32 -10.77 -7.68
N ILE A 84 -17.11 -11.07 -6.38
CA ILE A 84 -17.22 -10.06 -5.32
C ILE A 84 -16.16 -8.97 -5.51
N GLY A 85 -14.90 -9.33 -5.77
CA GLY A 85 -13.81 -8.36 -5.95
C GLY A 85 -13.99 -7.49 -7.19
N CYS A 86 -14.25 -8.08 -8.35
CA CYS A 86 -14.49 -7.32 -9.58
C CYS A 86 -15.83 -6.54 -9.52
N GLY A 87 -16.85 -7.08 -8.88
CA GLY A 87 -18.12 -6.39 -8.64
C GLY A 87 -17.96 -5.17 -7.73
N ALA A 88 -17.15 -5.30 -6.66
CA ALA A 88 -16.82 -4.19 -5.78
C ALA A 88 -16.01 -3.11 -6.54
N LEU A 89 -15.07 -3.50 -7.41
CA LEU A 89 -14.35 -2.56 -8.25
C LEU A 89 -15.29 -1.82 -9.20
N ALA A 90 -16.21 -2.54 -9.87
CA ALA A 90 -17.16 -1.94 -10.79
C ALA A 90 -18.16 -1.02 -10.07
N LEU A 91 -18.78 -1.49 -8.98
CA LEU A 91 -19.74 -0.71 -8.20
C LEU A 91 -19.09 0.52 -7.59
N GLY A 92 -17.93 0.37 -6.96
CA GLY A 92 -17.20 1.48 -6.35
C GLY A 92 -16.74 2.51 -7.38
N SER A 93 -16.28 2.06 -8.56
CA SER A 93 -15.91 2.95 -9.67
C SER A 93 -17.12 3.69 -10.23
N GLY A 94 -18.27 3.00 -10.39
CA GLY A 94 -19.51 3.64 -10.81
C GLY A 94 -20.02 4.68 -9.82
N LEU A 95 -20.01 4.39 -8.53
CA LEU A 95 -20.36 5.36 -7.48
C LEU A 95 -19.43 6.58 -7.52
N ALA A 96 -18.13 6.37 -7.67
CA ALA A 96 -17.14 7.45 -7.71
C ALA A 96 -17.22 8.28 -9.00
N LEU A 97 -17.54 7.63 -10.14
CA LEU A 97 -17.72 8.28 -11.44
C LEU A 97 -18.85 9.32 -11.41
N PHE A 98 -19.97 8.96 -10.76
CA PHE A 98 -21.17 9.81 -10.67
C PHE A 98 -21.31 10.52 -9.32
N ALA A 99 -20.23 10.59 -8.52
CA ALA A 99 -20.29 11.15 -7.17
C ALA A 99 -20.65 12.65 -7.17
N PRO A 100 -21.80 13.04 -6.59
CA PRO A 100 -22.22 14.44 -6.50
C PRO A 100 -21.54 15.19 -5.38
N ASN A 101 -20.95 14.51 -4.42
CA ASN A 101 -20.27 15.09 -3.26
C ASN A 101 -19.12 14.17 -2.77
N PHE A 102 -18.27 14.73 -1.88
CA PHE A 102 -17.12 14.05 -1.32
C PHE A 102 -17.46 12.71 -0.64
N TRP A 103 -18.57 12.64 0.08
CA TRP A 103 -18.93 11.44 0.86
C TRP A 103 -19.33 10.27 -0.03
N VAL A 104 -20.03 10.52 -1.13
CA VAL A 104 -20.34 9.50 -2.14
C VAL A 104 -19.08 9.04 -2.85
N LEU A 105 -18.16 9.95 -3.15
CA LEU A 105 -16.84 9.63 -3.70
C LEU A 105 -16.05 8.73 -2.74
N LEU A 106 -16.03 9.09 -1.45
CA LEU A 106 -15.37 8.29 -0.42
C LEU A 106 -16.00 6.90 -0.32
N ALA A 107 -17.33 6.81 -0.26
CA ALA A 107 -18.03 5.51 -0.22
C ALA A 107 -17.66 4.65 -1.43
N GLY A 108 -17.63 5.21 -2.64
CA GLY A 108 -17.19 4.52 -3.84
C GLY A 108 -15.76 3.99 -3.71
N ARG A 109 -14.83 4.79 -3.17
CA ARG A 109 -13.45 4.39 -2.91
C ARG A 109 -13.33 3.27 -1.88
N LEU A 110 -14.11 3.31 -0.80
CA LEU A 110 -14.12 2.26 0.21
C LEU A 110 -14.63 0.94 -0.37
N VAL A 111 -15.65 0.98 -1.22
CA VAL A 111 -16.15 -0.21 -1.94
C VAL A 111 -15.10 -0.76 -2.92
N GLN A 112 -14.41 0.11 -3.69
CA GLN A 112 -13.30 -0.31 -4.56
C GLN A 112 -12.19 -1.04 -3.81
N ALA A 113 -11.88 -0.62 -2.58
CA ALA A 113 -10.79 -1.17 -1.78
C ALA A 113 -10.96 -2.65 -1.45
N VAL A 114 -12.19 -3.16 -1.41
CA VAL A 114 -12.49 -4.59 -1.23
C VAL A 114 -11.82 -5.42 -2.33
N CYS A 115 -11.83 -4.94 -3.57
CA CYS A 115 -11.16 -5.58 -4.70
C CYS A 115 -9.66 -5.81 -4.41
N THR A 116 -8.96 -4.78 -3.99
CA THR A 116 -7.50 -4.83 -3.71
C THR A 116 -7.18 -5.84 -2.61
N GLY A 117 -7.90 -5.78 -1.50
CA GLY A 117 -7.68 -6.71 -0.39
C GLY A 117 -7.94 -8.16 -0.78
N LEU A 118 -9.01 -8.43 -1.50
CA LEU A 118 -9.34 -9.77 -1.94
C LEU A 118 -8.30 -10.32 -2.93
N PHE A 119 -7.91 -9.56 -3.95
CA PHE A 119 -6.99 -10.07 -4.98
C PHE A 119 -5.55 -10.19 -4.52
N TYR A 120 -5.04 -9.32 -3.66
CA TYR A 120 -3.67 -9.47 -3.14
C TYR A 120 -3.49 -10.78 -2.36
N SER A 121 -4.51 -11.23 -1.65
CA SER A 121 -4.48 -12.50 -0.94
C SER A 121 -4.89 -13.69 -1.83
N ALA A 122 -5.95 -13.54 -2.62
CA ALA A 122 -6.51 -14.63 -3.43
C ALA A 122 -5.55 -15.12 -4.51
N VAL A 123 -4.88 -14.19 -5.23
CA VAL A 123 -3.94 -14.55 -6.29
C VAL A 123 -2.71 -15.25 -5.74
N THR A 124 -2.17 -14.76 -4.63
CA THR A 124 -1.06 -15.43 -3.94
C THR A 124 -1.45 -16.82 -3.47
N SER A 125 -2.61 -16.97 -2.84
CA SER A 125 -3.14 -18.27 -2.38
C SER A 125 -3.37 -19.25 -3.54
N PHE A 126 -3.92 -18.75 -4.66
CA PHE A 126 -4.13 -19.55 -5.86
C PHE A 126 -2.80 -20.06 -6.44
N ILE A 127 -1.78 -19.19 -6.55
CA ILE A 127 -0.45 -19.58 -7.03
C ILE A 127 0.16 -20.63 -6.14
N MET A 128 0.09 -20.46 -4.82
CA MET A 128 0.65 -21.40 -3.86
C MET A 128 -0.05 -22.78 -3.92
N ALA A 129 -1.35 -22.82 -4.16
CA ALA A 129 -2.13 -24.06 -4.20
C ALA A 129 -2.01 -24.79 -5.55
N ASN A 130 -1.93 -24.05 -6.67
CA ASN A 130 -2.13 -24.63 -8.01
C ASN A 130 -0.89 -24.57 -8.91
N SER A 131 0.21 -23.95 -8.48
CA SER A 131 1.45 -23.91 -9.25
C SER A 131 2.35 -25.11 -8.91
N ASP A 132 3.03 -25.61 -9.93
CA ASP A 132 4.12 -26.58 -9.76
C ASP A 132 5.17 -26.01 -8.78
N PRO A 133 5.64 -26.79 -7.79
CA PRO A 133 6.66 -26.35 -6.83
C PRO A 133 7.87 -25.67 -7.48
N ALA A 134 8.34 -26.21 -8.63
CA ALA A 134 9.47 -25.63 -9.37
C ALA A 134 9.18 -24.27 -10.00
N ARG A 135 7.91 -23.90 -10.23
CA ARG A 135 7.49 -22.66 -10.89
C ARG A 135 6.76 -21.66 -9.97
N ARG A 136 6.52 -22.04 -8.71
CA ARG A 136 5.84 -21.17 -7.73
C ARG A 136 6.54 -19.83 -7.57
N GLY A 137 7.86 -19.83 -7.44
CA GLY A 137 8.65 -18.61 -7.32
C GLY A 137 8.48 -17.69 -8.53
N THR A 138 8.51 -18.22 -9.75
CA THR A 138 8.30 -17.47 -10.98
C THR A 138 6.90 -16.85 -11.03
N HIS A 139 5.85 -17.59 -10.68
CA HIS A 139 4.49 -17.09 -10.70
C HIS A 139 4.25 -16.02 -9.61
N LEU A 140 4.86 -16.17 -8.42
CA LEU A 140 4.82 -15.15 -7.37
C LEU A 140 5.57 -13.89 -7.79
N ALA A 141 6.72 -14.03 -8.45
CA ALA A 141 7.46 -12.90 -9.00
C ALA A 141 6.66 -12.17 -10.10
N LEU A 142 5.98 -12.92 -10.97
CA LEU A 142 5.06 -12.35 -11.98
C LEU A 142 3.93 -11.55 -11.31
N ASN A 143 3.31 -12.09 -10.26
CA ASN A 143 2.26 -11.37 -9.53
C ASN A 143 2.81 -10.08 -8.90
N SER A 144 3.96 -10.13 -8.23
CA SER A 144 4.60 -8.95 -7.65
C SER A 144 4.95 -7.90 -8.71
N GLY A 145 5.49 -8.35 -9.87
CA GLY A 145 5.79 -7.49 -11.00
C GLY A 145 4.53 -6.83 -11.60
N THR A 146 3.41 -7.57 -11.64
CA THR A 146 2.13 -7.05 -12.12
C THR A 146 1.56 -5.98 -11.18
N VAL A 147 1.64 -6.21 -9.86
CA VAL A 147 1.27 -5.21 -8.84
C VAL A 147 2.15 -3.97 -8.97
N ALA A 148 3.47 -4.14 -9.06
CA ALA A 148 4.41 -3.03 -9.24
C ALA A 148 4.14 -2.23 -10.52
N ALA A 149 3.82 -2.91 -11.64
CA ALA A 149 3.45 -2.27 -12.89
C ALA A 149 2.18 -1.42 -12.74
N GLY A 150 1.15 -1.93 -12.05
CA GLY A 150 -0.07 -1.17 -11.76
C GLY A 150 0.20 0.10 -10.94
N LEU A 151 1.02 0.00 -9.90
CA LEU A 151 1.41 1.15 -9.07
C LEU A 151 2.24 2.18 -9.85
N ALA A 152 3.16 1.73 -10.74
CA ALA A 152 4.05 2.62 -11.49
C ALA A 152 3.34 3.33 -12.67
N VAL A 153 2.43 2.62 -13.36
CA VAL A 153 1.67 3.16 -14.50
C VAL A 153 0.56 4.11 -14.04
N SER A 154 -0.02 3.83 -12.88
CA SER A 154 -1.17 4.55 -12.36
C SER A 154 -0.97 6.07 -12.27
N PRO A 155 0.10 6.65 -11.69
CA PRO A 155 0.28 8.09 -11.59
C PRO A 155 0.32 8.78 -12.96
N VAL A 156 1.00 8.19 -13.95
CA VAL A 156 1.13 8.75 -15.29
C VAL A 156 -0.21 8.76 -16.02
N VAL A 157 -0.89 7.60 -16.05
CA VAL A 157 -2.19 7.45 -16.72
C VAL A 157 -3.25 8.30 -16.03
N SER A 158 -3.27 8.28 -14.70
CA SER A 158 -4.21 9.08 -13.91
C SER A 158 -3.99 10.58 -14.10
N GLY A 159 -2.73 11.03 -14.13
CA GLY A 159 -2.39 12.41 -14.40
C GLY A 159 -2.79 12.87 -15.79
N LEU A 160 -2.59 12.02 -16.81
CA LEU A 160 -3.02 12.29 -18.20
C LEU A 160 -4.54 12.43 -18.29
N VAL A 161 -5.26 11.45 -17.71
CA VAL A 161 -6.74 11.45 -17.75
C VAL A 161 -7.30 12.62 -16.97
N LEU A 162 -6.74 12.92 -15.82
CA LEU A 162 -7.18 14.02 -14.95
C LEU A 162 -6.99 15.39 -15.61
N THR A 163 -5.86 15.58 -16.28
CA THR A 163 -5.54 16.83 -17.00
C THR A 163 -6.41 17.01 -18.26
N GLY A 164 -6.68 15.92 -19.01
CA GLY A 164 -7.41 15.97 -20.27
C GLY A 164 -8.93 15.87 -20.16
N PHE A 165 -9.43 15.09 -19.20
CA PHE A 165 -10.84 14.69 -19.12
C PHE A 165 -11.47 14.92 -17.74
N GLY A 166 -10.67 15.35 -16.75
CA GLY A 166 -11.12 15.64 -15.40
C GLY A 166 -11.36 14.40 -14.52
N ARG A 167 -11.82 14.65 -13.30
CA ARG A 167 -11.98 13.66 -12.24
C ARG A 167 -12.92 12.50 -12.61
N HIS A 168 -14.05 12.81 -13.24
CA HIS A 168 -15.01 11.77 -13.61
C HIS A 168 -14.40 10.69 -14.51
N ALA A 169 -13.65 11.09 -15.53
CA ALA A 169 -12.98 10.16 -16.43
C ALA A 169 -11.94 9.25 -15.74
N LEU A 170 -11.35 9.73 -14.63
CA LEU A 170 -10.40 8.93 -13.84
C LEU A 170 -11.02 7.62 -13.36
N PHE A 171 -12.29 7.62 -12.94
CA PHE A 171 -12.99 6.43 -12.47
C PHE A 171 -13.57 5.55 -13.57
N ALA A 172 -13.63 6.07 -14.81
CA ALA A 172 -14.05 5.26 -15.97
C ALA A 172 -13.03 4.16 -16.31
N LEU A 173 -11.73 4.38 -16.07
CA LEU A 173 -10.68 3.38 -16.33
C LEU A 173 -10.84 2.12 -15.46
N PRO A 174 -10.87 2.18 -14.13
CA PRO A 174 -11.07 0.99 -13.31
C PRO A 174 -12.46 0.38 -13.50
N LEU A 175 -13.48 1.16 -13.86
CA LEU A 175 -14.80 0.65 -14.23
C LEU A 175 -14.71 -0.21 -15.49
N ALA A 176 -14.09 0.29 -16.55
CA ALA A 176 -13.90 -0.44 -17.81
C ALA A 176 -13.10 -1.73 -17.60
N LEU A 177 -12.00 -1.66 -16.81
CA LEU A 177 -11.21 -2.84 -16.42
C LEU A 177 -12.06 -3.86 -15.66
N ALA A 178 -12.86 -3.40 -14.68
CA ALA A 178 -13.72 -4.29 -13.90
C ALA A 178 -14.77 -4.98 -14.76
N VAL A 179 -15.44 -4.27 -15.68
CA VAL A 179 -16.41 -4.83 -16.61
C VAL A 179 -15.76 -5.85 -17.54
N LEU A 180 -14.59 -5.56 -18.08
CA LEU A 180 -13.82 -6.48 -18.90
C LEU A 180 -13.45 -7.76 -18.13
N LEU A 181 -12.95 -7.61 -16.89
CA LEU A 181 -12.57 -8.73 -16.04
C LEU A 181 -13.81 -9.59 -15.68
N LEU A 182 -14.95 -8.96 -15.36
CA LEU A 182 -16.21 -9.66 -15.10
C LEU A 182 -16.66 -10.47 -16.33
N ALA A 183 -16.62 -9.85 -17.52
CA ALA A 183 -16.98 -10.52 -18.75
C ALA A 183 -16.08 -11.73 -19.05
N VAL A 184 -14.76 -11.54 -18.99
CA VAL A 184 -13.80 -12.63 -19.21
C VAL A 184 -13.91 -13.72 -18.16
N GLY A 185 -14.08 -13.32 -16.87
CA GLY A 185 -14.23 -14.25 -15.74
C GLY A 185 -15.49 -15.09 -15.82
N PHE A 186 -16.58 -14.51 -16.33
CA PHE A 186 -17.84 -15.25 -16.52
C PHE A 186 -17.66 -16.49 -17.40
N PHE A 187 -16.86 -16.37 -18.47
CA PHE A 187 -16.64 -17.46 -19.43
C PHE A 187 -15.45 -18.37 -19.07
N ARG A 188 -14.41 -17.84 -18.38
CA ARG A 188 -13.16 -18.57 -18.20
C ARG A 188 -12.91 -19.07 -16.78
N LEU A 189 -13.53 -18.47 -15.75
CA LEU A 189 -13.23 -18.84 -14.37
C LEU A 189 -14.09 -20.01 -13.90
N ARG A 190 -13.45 -21.07 -13.46
CA ARG A 190 -14.09 -22.25 -12.85
C ARG A 190 -13.81 -22.30 -11.37
N GLU A 191 -14.71 -22.94 -10.62
CA GLU A 191 -14.56 -23.11 -9.18
C GLU A 191 -13.37 -24.01 -8.85
N VAL A 192 -12.50 -23.56 -7.96
CA VAL A 192 -11.33 -24.33 -7.49
C VAL A 192 -11.27 -24.19 -5.97
N GLY A 193 -11.35 -25.30 -5.24
CA GLY A 193 -11.09 -25.37 -3.81
C GLY A 193 -12.25 -25.95 -2.96
N PRO A 194 -11.93 -26.48 -1.76
CA PRO A 194 -12.91 -27.00 -0.81
C PRO A 194 -13.61 -25.86 -0.05
N ARG A 195 -14.87 -26.08 0.36
CA ARG A 195 -15.67 -25.16 1.18
C ARG A 195 -15.49 -25.47 2.67
N GLY A 196 -15.25 -24.46 3.49
CA GLY A 196 -15.11 -24.54 4.95
C GLY A 196 -16.12 -23.68 5.71
N THR A 197 -16.20 -23.89 7.03
CA THR A 197 -17.08 -23.13 7.95
C THR A 197 -16.25 -22.31 8.93
N GLY A 198 -16.70 -21.10 9.34
CA GLY A 198 -16.05 -20.25 10.35
C GLY A 198 -16.83 -18.93 10.55
N ALA A 199 -16.68 -18.30 11.72
CA ALA A 199 -17.26 -17.00 12.05
C ALA A 199 -16.20 -15.90 11.94
N VAL A 200 -16.59 -14.69 11.50
CA VAL A 200 -15.69 -13.56 11.24
C VAL A 200 -16.22 -12.29 11.88
N ASP A 201 -15.32 -11.49 12.42
CA ASP A 201 -15.60 -10.14 12.92
C ASP A 201 -14.67 -9.12 12.24
N PRO A 202 -15.07 -8.56 11.07
CA PRO A 202 -14.29 -7.54 10.38
C PRO A 202 -14.44 -6.15 11.01
N LEU A 203 -15.50 -5.93 11.79
CA LEU A 203 -15.88 -4.59 12.25
C LEU A 203 -14.82 -4.02 13.20
N SER A 204 -14.29 -4.82 14.11
CA SER A 204 -13.22 -4.40 15.04
C SER A 204 -11.95 -3.94 14.32
N VAL A 205 -11.59 -4.58 13.19
CA VAL A 205 -10.42 -4.17 12.39
C VAL A 205 -10.69 -2.83 11.71
N VAL A 206 -11.84 -2.67 11.07
CA VAL A 206 -12.22 -1.43 10.37
C VAL A 206 -12.27 -0.25 11.34
N LEU A 207 -12.95 -0.43 12.47
CA LEU A 207 -13.10 0.63 13.49
C LEU A 207 -11.77 1.00 14.13
N GLY A 208 -10.96 0.00 14.50
CA GLY A 208 -9.67 0.25 15.12
C GLY A 208 -8.65 0.93 14.18
N LEU A 209 -8.53 0.45 12.94
CA LEU A 209 -7.66 1.07 11.95
C LEU A 209 -8.18 2.45 11.51
N GLY A 210 -9.50 2.60 11.34
CA GLY A 210 -10.13 3.87 11.00
C GLY A 210 -9.87 4.94 12.06
N ALA A 211 -10.04 4.61 13.34
CA ALA A 211 -9.76 5.52 14.45
C ALA A 211 -8.27 5.88 14.55
N LEU A 212 -7.37 4.91 14.36
CA LEU A 212 -5.93 5.15 14.36
C LEU A 212 -5.51 6.11 13.23
N VAL A 213 -5.98 5.85 12.02
CA VAL A 213 -5.68 6.68 10.84
C VAL A 213 -6.25 8.09 10.98
N TYR A 214 -7.49 8.22 11.47
CA TYR A 214 -8.10 9.52 11.75
C TYR A 214 -7.31 10.31 12.79
N GLY A 215 -7.01 9.69 13.94
CA GLY A 215 -6.26 10.34 15.01
C GLY A 215 -4.89 10.85 14.54
N LEU A 216 -4.18 10.05 13.72
CA LEU A 216 -2.89 10.47 13.14
C LEU A 216 -3.01 11.63 12.14
N GLY A 217 -4.08 11.64 11.33
CA GLY A 217 -4.29 12.69 10.32
C GLY A 217 -4.64 14.05 10.91
N GLU A 218 -5.35 14.08 12.04
CA GLU A 218 -5.85 15.31 12.66
C GLU A 218 -5.06 15.75 13.90
N VAL A 219 -4.08 14.95 14.37
CA VAL A 219 -3.35 15.22 15.63
C VAL A 219 -2.61 16.56 15.63
N PHE A 220 -2.15 17.03 14.49
CA PHE A 220 -1.46 18.31 14.36
C PHE A 220 -2.42 19.51 14.26
N ARG A 221 -3.69 19.26 13.97
CA ARG A 221 -4.74 20.28 13.90
C ARG A 221 -5.48 20.43 15.22
N ASP A 222 -5.99 19.31 15.75
CA ASP A 222 -6.77 19.26 16.98
C ASP A 222 -6.20 18.17 17.93
N PRO A 223 -5.11 18.44 18.68
CA PRO A 223 -4.34 17.42 19.38
C PRO A 223 -5.14 16.60 20.41
N LEU A 224 -5.92 17.24 21.28
CA LEU A 224 -6.61 16.54 22.38
C LEU A 224 -7.68 15.54 21.90
N PRO A 225 -8.65 15.91 21.03
CA PRO A 225 -9.63 14.96 20.52
C PRO A 225 -8.97 13.86 19.70
N SER A 226 -7.97 14.21 18.89
CA SER A 226 -7.29 13.26 18.03
C SER A 226 -6.48 12.23 18.79
N LEU A 227 -5.82 12.62 19.89
CA LEU A 227 -5.12 11.69 20.78
C LEU A 227 -6.10 10.73 21.47
N ALA A 228 -7.29 11.19 21.87
CA ALA A 228 -8.32 10.32 22.43
C ALA A 228 -8.81 9.28 21.42
N VAL A 229 -9.06 9.71 20.15
CA VAL A 229 -9.46 8.80 19.08
C VAL A 229 -8.33 7.83 18.73
N LEU A 230 -7.08 8.29 18.71
CA LEU A 230 -5.90 7.46 18.50
C LEU A 230 -5.78 6.37 19.57
N ALA A 231 -5.91 6.75 20.85
CA ALA A 231 -5.87 5.82 21.97
C ALA A 231 -7.00 4.78 21.88
N ALA A 232 -8.23 5.21 21.53
CA ALA A 232 -9.34 4.31 21.30
C ALA A 232 -9.06 3.34 20.12
N GLY A 233 -8.49 3.82 19.04
CA GLY A 233 -8.07 3.00 17.89
C GLY A 233 -7.05 1.93 18.29
N VAL A 234 -6.02 2.31 19.03
CA VAL A 234 -5.01 1.38 19.56
C VAL A 234 -5.64 0.35 20.51
N ALA A 235 -6.56 0.77 21.39
CA ALA A 235 -7.26 -0.13 22.30
C ALA A 235 -8.11 -1.16 21.55
N VAL A 236 -8.87 -0.74 20.54
CA VAL A 236 -9.70 -1.63 19.70
C VAL A 236 -8.82 -2.61 18.91
N LEU A 237 -7.69 -2.16 18.34
CA LEU A 237 -6.75 -3.05 17.66
C LEU A 237 -6.06 -4.01 18.64
N GLY A 238 -5.74 -3.57 19.85
CA GLY A 238 -5.22 -4.42 20.91
C GLY A 238 -6.20 -5.51 21.31
N LEU A 239 -7.48 -5.17 21.48
CA LEU A 239 -8.57 -6.12 21.76
C LEU A 239 -8.75 -7.11 20.58
N PHE A 240 -8.72 -6.63 19.36
CA PHE A 240 -8.74 -7.49 18.16
C PHE A 240 -7.56 -8.47 18.17
N ALA A 241 -6.34 -7.97 18.39
CA ALA A 241 -5.13 -8.80 18.41
C ALA A 241 -5.20 -9.86 19.52
N TRP A 242 -5.62 -9.47 20.73
CA TRP A 242 -5.84 -10.40 21.84
C TRP A 242 -6.85 -11.49 21.46
N ARG A 243 -7.98 -11.11 20.87
CA ARG A 243 -9.00 -12.06 20.41
C ARG A 243 -8.46 -13.03 19.35
N GLN A 244 -7.65 -12.55 18.39
CA GLN A 244 -7.04 -13.40 17.36
C GLN A 244 -6.05 -14.42 17.96
N LEU A 245 -5.38 -14.11 19.06
CA LEU A 245 -4.46 -15.02 19.74
C LEU A 245 -5.19 -16.12 20.52
N VAL A 246 -6.41 -15.87 21.01
CA VAL A 246 -7.20 -16.79 21.83
C VAL A 246 -8.08 -17.72 20.96
N LEU A 247 -8.51 -17.28 19.79
CA LEU A 247 -9.36 -18.07 18.90
C LEU A 247 -8.64 -19.31 18.37
N LYS A 248 -9.35 -20.45 18.26
CA LYS A 248 -8.84 -21.69 17.65
C LYS A 248 -8.61 -21.52 16.14
N ASP A 249 -9.55 -20.86 15.44
CA ASP A 249 -9.49 -20.54 14.02
C ASP A 249 -9.51 -19.01 13.84
N PRO A 250 -8.36 -18.31 14.04
CA PRO A 250 -8.30 -16.86 13.93
C PRO A 250 -8.42 -16.43 12.48
N LEU A 251 -9.00 -15.23 12.26
CA LEU A 251 -9.04 -14.57 10.96
C LEU A 251 -7.63 -14.31 10.43
N LEU A 252 -6.79 -13.76 11.29
CA LEU A 252 -5.37 -13.53 11.07
C LEU A 252 -4.57 -14.18 12.18
N ASN A 253 -3.82 -15.22 11.87
CA ASN A 253 -3.00 -15.90 12.86
C ASN A 253 -1.78 -15.02 13.21
N LEU A 254 -1.82 -14.37 14.37
CA LEU A 254 -0.77 -13.45 14.83
C LEU A 254 0.40 -14.16 15.56
N ARG A 255 0.37 -15.48 15.71
CA ARG A 255 1.45 -16.25 16.37
C ARG A 255 2.85 -16.03 15.77
N PRO A 256 3.03 -15.80 14.45
CA PRO A 256 4.33 -15.44 13.89
C PRO A 256 4.98 -14.21 14.54
N LEU A 257 4.19 -13.24 14.99
CA LEU A 257 4.69 -12.03 15.68
C LEU A 257 5.34 -12.32 17.03
N GLY A 258 5.09 -13.48 17.63
CA GLY A 258 5.81 -13.96 18.81
C GLY A 258 7.30 -14.26 18.54
N ASN A 259 7.69 -14.46 17.28
CA ASN A 259 9.10 -14.56 16.92
C ASN A 259 9.68 -13.15 16.74
N LEU A 260 10.57 -12.74 17.65
CA LEU A 260 11.16 -11.40 17.62
C LEU A 260 11.94 -11.11 16.34
N GLY A 261 12.53 -12.12 15.70
CA GLY A 261 13.22 -11.96 14.41
C GLY A 261 12.24 -11.61 13.30
N PHE A 262 11.09 -12.27 13.25
CA PHE A 262 10.01 -11.93 12.32
C PHE A 262 9.39 -10.56 12.64
N ALA A 263 9.06 -10.29 13.91
CA ALA A 263 8.40 -9.05 14.30
C ALA A 263 9.25 -7.80 13.98
N VAL A 264 10.56 -7.83 14.25
CA VAL A 264 11.46 -6.70 13.91
C VAL A 264 11.66 -6.57 12.41
N GLY A 265 11.80 -7.68 11.68
CA GLY A 265 11.89 -7.64 10.22
C GLY A 265 10.61 -7.06 9.60
N GLU A 266 9.43 -7.42 10.13
CA GLU A 266 8.14 -6.88 9.70
C GLU A 266 7.99 -5.38 10.02
N LEU A 267 8.50 -4.93 11.19
CA LEU A 267 8.56 -3.51 11.53
C LEU A 267 9.40 -2.73 10.51
N LEU A 268 10.54 -3.26 10.06
CA LEU A 268 11.37 -2.61 9.02
C LEU A 268 10.63 -2.54 7.68
N VAL A 269 9.86 -3.58 7.31
CA VAL A 269 8.97 -3.53 6.13
C VAL A 269 7.93 -2.42 6.29
N MET A 270 7.28 -2.33 7.44
CA MET A 270 6.27 -1.30 7.73
C MET A 270 6.86 0.11 7.62
N LEU A 271 8.02 0.35 8.20
CA LEU A 271 8.70 1.66 8.15
C LEU A 271 9.08 2.04 6.71
N GLY A 272 9.60 1.07 5.93
CA GLY A 272 9.89 1.27 4.51
C GLY A 272 8.64 1.57 3.68
N MET A 273 7.55 0.83 3.88
CA MET A 273 6.29 1.04 3.16
C MET A 273 5.59 2.34 3.56
N MET A 274 5.65 2.71 4.84
CA MET A 274 5.17 4.00 5.33
C MET A 274 5.84 5.16 4.57
N ALA A 275 7.17 5.13 4.43
CA ALA A 275 7.92 6.14 3.70
C ALA A 275 7.64 6.09 2.19
N SER A 276 7.65 4.91 1.58
CA SER A 276 7.44 4.74 0.13
C SER A 276 6.07 5.26 -0.32
N PHE A 277 5.02 4.86 0.40
CA PHE A 277 3.66 5.24 0.04
C PHE A 277 3.39 6.72 0.29
N SER A 278 3.95 7.26 1.38
CA SER A 278 3.81 8.68 1.71
C SER A 278 4.49 9.57 0.66
N LEU A 279 5.69 9.22 0.20
CA LEU A 279 6.36 9.93 -0.89
C LEU A 279 5.55 9.92 -2.18
N SER A 280 4.84 8.84 -2.48
CA SER A 280 3.99 8.73 -3.68
C SER A 280 2.79 9.70 -3.66
N ILE A 281 2.46 10.26 -2.51
CA ILE A 281 1.41 11.26 -2.33
C ILE A 281 2.01 12.66 -2.14
N LEU A 282 3.04 12.78 -1.31
CA LEU A 282 3.64 14.08 -0.96
C LEU A 282 4.32 14.75 -2.15
N LEU A 283 5.01 13.99 -3.01
CA LEU A 283 5.67 14.55 -4.19
C LEU A 283 4.67 15.18 -5.18
N PRO A 284 3.58 14.51 -5.59
CA PRO A 284 2.53 15.16 -6.38
C PRO A 284 1.92 16.38 -5.70
N LEU A 285 1.60 16.31 -4.39
CA LEU A 285 1.10 17.44 -3.62
C LEU A 285 2.04 18.64 -3.68
N TYR A 286 3.35 18.41 -3.59
CA TYR A 286 4.37 19.44 -3.74
C TYR A 286 4.43 19.98 -5.17
N TYR A 287 4.46 19.11 -6.18
CA TYR A 287 4.54 19.52 -7.58
C TYR A 287 3.32 20.35 -8.03
N GLU A 288 2.13 19.96 -7.61
CA GLU A 288 0.90 20.69 -7.94
C GLU A 288 0.68 21.90 -7.02
N GLY A 289 0.84 21.74 -5.69
CA GLY A 289 0.51 22.76 -4.71
C GLY A 289 1.53 23.89 -4.59
N ALA A 290 2.83 23.56 -4.62
CA ALA A 290 3.91 24.53 -4.52
C ALA A 290 4.38 25.05 -5.89
N LEU A 291 4.58 24.14 -6.87
CA LEU A 291 5.15 24.49 -8.17
C LEU A 291 4.09 24.80 -9.24
N GLY A 292 2.81 24.54 -8.97
CA GLY A 292 1.71 24.81 -9.90
C GLY A 292 1.73 23.90 -11.16
N PHE A 293 2.36 22.75 -11.10
CA PHE A 293 2.42 21.83 -12.24
C PHE A 293 1.07 21.13 -12.45
N SER A 294 0.84 20.70 -13.70
CA SER A 294 -0.32 19.86 -14.01
C SER A 294 -0.19 18.48 -13.38
N ALA A 295 -1.31 17.81 -13.09
CA ALA A 295 -1.35 16.43 -12.60
C ALA A 295 -0.58 15.47 -13.50
N PHE A 296 -0.60 15.67 -14.84
CA PHE A 296 0.19 14.88 -15.77
C PHE A 296 1.69 15.02 -15.53
N LEU A 297 2.19 16.25 -15.40
CA LEU A 297 3.61 16.49 -15.16
C LEU A 297 4.03 15.96 -13.78
N ALA A 298 3.20 16.15 -12.75
CA ALA A 298 3.43 15.59 -11.42
C ALA A 298 3.54 14.06 -11.45
N GLY A 299 2.62 13.39 -12.16
CA GLY A 299 2.65 11.94 -12.35
C GLY A 299 3.86 11.46 -13.15
N ALA A 300 4.24 12.17 -14.22
CA ALA A 300 5.40 11.85 -15.04
C ALA A 300 6.72 11.99 -14.25
N LEU A 301 6.87 13.04 -13.44
CA LEU A 301 8.04 13.25 -12.58
C LEU A 301 8.14 12.16 -11.49
N LEU A 302 7.02 11.65 -11.00
CA LEU A 302 7.00 10.56 -10.01
C LEU A 302 7.35 9.19 -10.63
N ALA A 303 7.08 8.98 -11.91
CA ALA A 303 7.25 7.68 -12.56
C ALA A 303 8.70 7.16 -12.49
N GLY A 304 9.68 8.02 -12.73
CA GLY A 304 11.10 7.66 -12.65
C GLY A 304 11.51 7.13 -11.28
N PRO A 305 11.28 7.86 -10.18
CA PRO A 305 11.50 7.39 -8.81
C PRO A 305 10.79 6.06 -8.48
N VAL A 306 9.52 5.89 -8.86
CA VAL A 306 8.77 4.65 -8.60
C VAL A 306 9.33 3.46 -9.39
N LEU A 307 9.74 3.67 -10.64
CA LEU A 307 10.45 2.64 -11.43
C LEU A 307 11.79 2.27 -10.81
N ALA A 308 12.55 3.27 -10.30
CA ALA A 308 13.80 3.03 -9.60
C ALA A 308 13.58 2.17 -8.34
N ASN A 309 12.50 2.39 -7.59
CA ASN A 309 12.09 1.54 -6.48
C ASN A 309 11.86 0.09 -6.92
N ALA A 310 11.02 -0.12 -7.95
CA ALA A 310 10.67 -1.45 -8.44
C ALA A 310 11.92 -2.22 -8.94
N LEU A 311 12.84 -1.54 -9.63
CA LEU A 311 14.13 -2.13 -10.04
C LEU A 311 15.02 -2.45 -8.84
N SER A 312 15.06 -1.56 -7.86
CA SER A 312 15.84 -1.74 -6.64
C SER A 312 15.30 -2.88 -5.76
N ASP A 313 14.00 -3.13 -5.71
CA ASP A 313 13.40 -4.29 -5.05
C ASP A 313 13.94 -5.61 -5.64
N VAL A 314 14.00 -5.71 -6.97
CA VAL A 314 14.53 -6.90 -7.66
C VAL A 314 16.03 -7.08 -7.41
N VAL A 315 16.79 -5.99 -7.49
CA VAL A 315 18.24 -5.99 -7.23
C VAL A 315 18.52 -6.30 -5.76
N GLY A 316 17.75 -5.71 -4.84
CA GLY A 316 17.85 -5.93 -3.40
C GLY A 316 17.67 -7.39 -3.00
N GLY A 317 16.74 -8.12 -3.64
CA GLY A 317 16.60 -9.56 -3.44
C GLY A 317 17.86 -10.34 -3.81
N ARG A 318 18.47 -10.03 -4.97
CA ARG A 318 19.73 -10.67 -5.40
C ARG A 318 20.95 -10.30 -4.54
N LEU A 319 21.00 -9.05 -4.09
CA LEU A 319 22.07 -8.58 -3.19
C LEU A 319 21.94 -9.20 -1.79
N LEU A 320 20.71 -9.46 -1.32
CA LEU A 320 20.47 -10.16 -0.06
C LEU A 320 21.11 -11.55 -0.06
N ASP A 321 21.00 -12.29 -1.18
CA ASP A 321 21.59 -13.63 -1.32
C ASP A 321 23.12 -13.60 -1.26
N ARG A 322 23.77 -12.51 -1.75
CA ARG A 322 25.23 -12.36 -1.79
C ARG A 322 25.82 -11.75 -0.54
N TRP A 323 25.22 -10.70 -0.02
CA TRP A 323 25.78 -9.87 1.05
C TRP A 323 25.08 -10.06 2.40
N GLY A 324 23.90 -10.69 2.39
CA GLY A 324 23.06 -10.78 3.57
C GLY A 324 22.41 -9.44 3.94
N ILE A 325 21.65 -9.47 5.03
CA ILE A 325 20.89 -8.30 5.49
C ILE A 325 21.78 -7.19 6.06
N TRP A 326 22.95 -7.55 6.62
CA TRP A 326 23.79 -6.63 7.38
C TRP A 326 24.19 -5.35 6.64
N PRO A 327 24.77 -5.36 5.44
CA PRO A 327 25.04 -4.09 4.77
C PRO A 327 23.80 -3.51 4.12
N LEU A 328 22.88 -4.34 3.65
CA LEU A 328 21.88 -3.98 2.66
C LEU A 328 20.75 -3.09 3.22
N VAL A 329 20.10 -3.53 4.30
CA VAL A 329 18.95 -2.81 4.87
C VAL A 329 19.38 -1.51 5.56
N PRO A 330 20.46 -1.47 6.35
CA PRO A 330 20.99 -0.22 6.86
C PRO A 330 21.40 0.78 5.76
N CYS A 331 22.11 0.32 4.70
CA CYS A 331 22.42 1.18 3.56
C CYS A 331 21.16 1.69 2.85
N GLY A 332 20.13 0.86 2.76
CA GLY A 332 18.84 1.27 2.20
C GLY A 332 18.21 2.42 2.97
N PHE A 333 18.12 2.34 4.30
CA PHE A 333 17.61 3.45 5.12
C PHE A 333 18.53 4.68 5.11
N ALA A 334 19.84 4.50 5.05
CA ALA A 334 20.77 5.61 4.91
C ALA A 334 20.59 6.36 3.58
N LEU A 335 20.43 5.63 2.45
CA LEU A 335 20.10 6.22 1.15
C LEU A 335 18.73 6.92 1.16
N THR A 336 17.72 6.32 1.82
CA THR A 336 16.42 6.96 1.99
C THR A 336 16.55 8.27 2.75
N ALA A 337 17.23 8.29 3.90
CA ALA A 337 17.42 9.49 4.70
C ALA A 337 18.20 10.57 3.93
N LEU A 338 19.25 10.18 3.19
CA LEU A 338 20.03 11.08 2.34
C LEU A 338 19.15 11.69 1.23
N GLY A 339 18.39 10.85 0.52
CA GLY A 339 17.49 11.32 -0.54
C GLY A 339 16.45 12.31 0.00
N LEU A 340 15.81 12.00 1.12
CA LEU A 340 14.85 12.89 1.79
C LEU A 340 15.50 14.22 2.24
N ALA A 341 16.72 14.18 2.78
CA ALA A 341 17.43 15.38 3.19
C ALA A 341 17.74 16.28 1.99
N VAL A 342 18.16 15.71 0.87
CA VAL A 342 18.41 16.49 -0.36
C VAL A 342 17.11 17.05 -0.92
N VAL A 343 16.00 16.29 -0.89
CA VAL A 343 14.66 16.78 -1.28
C VAL A 343 14.25 17.97 -0.40
N ALA A 344 14.40 17.87 0.93
CA ALA A 344 14.08 18.95 1.86
C ALA A 344 14.91 20.22 1.58
N LEU A 345 16.21 20.06 1.33
CA LEU A 345 17.11 21.19 1.02
C LEU A 345 16.84 21.82 -0.35
N ALA A 346 16.33 21.06 -1.30
CA ALA A 346 16.01 21.54 -2.65
C ALA A 346 14.60 22.14 -2.76
N ALA A 347 13.69 21.84 -1.83
CA ALA A 347 12.35 22.38 -1.78
C ALA A 347 12.37 23.93 -1.68
N GLY A 348 11.44 24.57 -2.35
CA GLY A 348 11.38 26.05 -2.43
C GLY A 348 12.47 26.70 -3.27
N ARG A 349 13.34 25.92 -3.94
CA ARG A 349 14.40 26.40 -4.82
C ARG A 349 14.17 25.96 -6.27
N PRO A 350 14.72 26.68 -7.28
CA PRO A 350 14.54 26.30 -8.69
C PRO A 350 15.43 25.09 -9.07
N LEU A 351 15.39 24.02 -8.27
CA LEU A 351 16.24 22.83 -8.38
C LEU A 351 15.39 21.57 -8.65
N LEU A 352 14.39 21.63 -9.53
CA LEU A 352 13.48 20.51 -9.80
C LEU A 352 14.20 19.21 -10.14
N ALA A 353 15.24 19.26 -11.00
CA ALA A 353 16.00 18.07 -11.36
C ALA A 353 16.63 17.40 -10.12
N LEU A 354 17.10 18.20 -9.15
CA LEU A 354 17.67 17.69 -7.91
C LEU A 354 16.60 17.03 -7.03
N VAL A 355 15.39 17.60 -6.95
CA VAL A 355 14.24 17.01 -6.22
C VAL A 355 13.91 15.64 -6.81
N VAL A 356 13.79 15.52 -8.14
CA VAL A 356 13.47 14.26 -8.82
C VAL A 356 14.57 13.21 -8.63
N LEU A 357 15.85 13.59 -8.81
CA LEU A 357 16.99 12.68 -8.63
C LEU A 357 17.11 12.22 -7.18
N ALA A 358 16.98 13.14 -6.21
CA ALA A 358 17.03 12.81 -4.79
C ALA A 358 15.86 11.91 -4.36
N SER A 359 14.66 12.15 -4.91
CA SER A 359 13.51 11.25 -4.72
C SER A 359 13.81 9.86 -5.26
N ALA A 360 14.45 9.75 -6.44
CA ALA A 360 14.84 8.45 -7.00
C ALA A 360 15.86 7.73 -6.08
N VAL A 361 16.81 8.46 -5.49
CA VAL A 361 17.76 7.90 -4.49
C VAL A 361 17.01 7.39 -3.26
N ALA A 362 16.04 8.15 -2.73
CA ALA A 362 15.21 7.70 -1.61
C ALA A 362 14.44 6.43 -1.95
N TYR A 363 13.82 6.36 -3.12
CA TYR A 363 13.09 5.18 -3.58
C TYR A 363 13.99 3.96 -3.84
N VAL A 364 15.21 4.16 -4.35
CA VAL A 364 16.23 3.09 -4.44
C VAL A 364 16.54 2.55 -3.05
N GLY A 365 16.74 3.43 -2.07
CA GLY A 365 16.94 3.04 -0.68
C GLY A 365 15.80 2.17 -0.16
N LEU A 366 14.55 2.57 -0.41
CA LEU A 366 13.34 1.84 0.03
C LEU A 366 13.24 0.44 -0.61
N GLY A 367 13.61 0.28 -1.88
CA GLY A 367 13.66 -1.02 -2.54
C GLY A 367 14.70 -1.96 -1.91
N LEU A 368 15.84 -1.41 -1.48
CA LEU A 368 16.85 -2.19 -0.74
C LEU A 368 16.42 -2.54 0.71
N VAL A 369 15.34 -1.95 1.22
CA VAL A 369 14.79 -2.21 2.56
C VAL A 369 13.67 -3.24 2.50
N VAL A 370 12.62 -2.99 1.72
CA VAL A 370 11.33 -3.70 1.83
C VAL A 370 11.46 -5.17 1.47
N ALA A 371 11.94 -5.49 0.27
CA ALA A 371 12.06 -6.87 -0.19
C ALA A 371 13.07 -7.69 0.65
N PRO A 372 14.28 -7.19 0.96
CA PRO A 372 15.23 -7.91 1.83
C PRO A 372 14.73 -8.13 3.26
N SER A 373 14.09 -7.12 3.87
CA SER A 373 13.53 -7.25 5.22
C SER A 373 12.42 -8.28 5.29
N LYS A 374 11.50 -8.28 4.33
CA LYS A 374 10.42 -9.27 4.20
C LYS A 374 10.98 -10.69 4.08
N THR A 375 11.92 -10.90 3.17
CA THR A 375 12.53 -12.23 2.96
C THR A 375 13.25 -12.72 4.22
N THR A 376 14.02 -11.83 4.87
CA THR A 376 14.72 -12.17 6.11
C THR A 376 13.74 -12.43 7.25
N ALA A 377 12.67 -11.64 7.39
CA ALA A 377 11.65 -11.88 8.41
C ALA A 377 11.01 -13.27 8.25
N LEU A 378 10.58 -13.61 7.04
CA LEU A 378 10.00 -14.93 6.75
C LEU A 378 10.96 -16.07 7.05
N SER A 379 12.25 -15.94 6.76
CA SER A 379 13.27 -16.96 7.04
C SER A 379 13.50 -17.24 8.53
N GLN A 380 12.99 -16.39 9.45
CA GLN A 380 13.05 -16.62 10.89
C GLN A 380 11.97 -17.60 11.40
N LEU A 381 11.04 -18.01 10.53
CA LEU A 381 9.89 -18.84 10.90
C LEU A 381 10.01 -20.24 10.31
N PRO A 382 9.39 -21.25 10.93
CA PRO A 382 9.25 -22.57 10.32
C PRO A 382 8.32 -22.50 9.09
N PRO A 383 8.54 -23.37 8.07
CA PRO A 383 7.76 -23.36 6.83
C PRO A 383 6.24 -23.45 7.01
N SER A 384 5.78 -24.10 8.07
CA SER A 384 4.35 -24.23 8.42
C SER A 384 3.66 -22.89 8.71
N LEU A 385 4.41 -21.84 9.07
CA LEU A 385 3.88 -20.52 9.37
C LEU A 385 4.00 -19.51 8.20
N TYR A 386 4.66 -19.88 7.08
CA TYR A 386 4.89 -18.95 5.97
C TYR A 386 3.61 -18.36 5.36
N ALA A 387 2.57 -19.17 5.21
CA ALA A 387 1.29 -18.68 4.67
C ALA A 387 0.65 -17.63 5.58
N HIS A 388 0.66 -17.87 6.90
CA HIS A 388 0.14 -16.92 7.88
C HIS A 388 0.99 -15.65 7.94
N ALA A 389 2.31 -15.79 7.94
CA ALA A 389 3.24 -14.66 7.95
C ALA A 389 3.10 -13.79 6.69
N SER A 390 2.88 -14.38 5.52
CA SER A 390 2.64 -13.65 4.27
C SER A 390 1.33 -12.86 4.32
N SER A 391 0.29 -13.40 4.95
CA SER A 391 -0.98 -12.67 5.15
C SER A 391 -0.81 -11.49 6.11
N ILE A 392 -0.04 -11.66 7.21
CA ILE A 392 0.33 -10.57 8.13
C ILE A 392 1.08 -9.48 7.36
N ASN A 393 2.12 -9.85 6.60
CA ASN A 393 2.91 -8.91 5.82
C ASN A 393 2.03 -8.08 4.87
N SER A 394 1.13 -8.73 4.11
CA SER A 394 0.26 -8.02 3.17
C SER A 394 -0.69 -7.04 3.88
N ALA A 395 -1.26 -7.42 5.03
CA ALA A 395 -2.10 -6.53 5.81
C ALA A 395 -1.29 -5.38 6.43
N PHE A 396 -0.10 -5.67 6.96
CA PHE A 396 0.77 -4.68 7.60
C PHE A 396 1.34 -3.66 6.61
N ILE A 397 1.60 -4.05 5.36
CA ILE A 397 1.94 -3.12 4.28
C ILE A 397 0.83 -2.08 4.10
N GLN A 398 -0.44 -2.49 4.05
CA GLN A 398 -1.55 -1.55 3.89
C GLN A 398 -1.75 -0.66 5.12
N ILE A 399 -1.61 -1.24 6.32
CA ILE A 399 -1.69 -0.49 7.58
C ILE A 399 -0.57 0.56 7.65
N ALA A 400 0.67 0.17 7.37
CA ALA A 400 1.81 1.07 7.39
C ALA A 400 1.68 2.20 6.36
N SER A 401 1.19 1.88 5.16
CA SER A 401 0.92 2.86 4.12
C SER A 401 -0.16 3.86 4.54
N ALA A 402 -1.24 3.38 5.18
CA ALA A 402 -2.30 4.24 5.70
C ALA A 402 -1.80 5.15 6.84
N ILE A 403 -1.04 4.60 7.79
CA ILE A 403 -0.44 5.34 8.89
C ILE A 403 0.50 6.44 8.36
N GLY A 404 1.41 6.07 7.44
CA GLY A 404 2.36 7.02 6.87
C GLY A 404 1.67 8.13 6.09
N SER A 405 0.74 7.77 5.19
CA SER A 405 -0.04 8.75 4.43
C SER A 405 -0.82 9.70 5.34
N SER A 406 -1.51 9.17 6.37
CA SER A 406 -2.29 9.99 7.30
C SER A 406 -1.40 10.95 8.10
N LEU A 407 -0.28 10.44 8.63
CA LEU A 407 0.67 11.25 9.41
C LEU A 407 1.23 12.39 8.57
N PHE A 408 1.84 12.07 7.43
CA PHE A 408 2.57 13.07 6.65
C PHE A 408 1.67 14.04 5.90
N VAL A 409 0.54 13.58 5.36
CA VAL A 409 -0.45 14.49 4.75
C VAL A 409 -1.14 15.31 5.83
N GLY A 410 -1.34 14.78 7.03
CA GLY A 410 -1.84 15.51 8.19
C GLY A 410 -0.93 16.68 8.57
N VAL A 411 0.38 16.45 8.68
CA VAL A 411 1.39 17.50 8.91
C VAL A 411 1.33 18.57 7.81
N LEU A 412 1.45 18.14 6.56
CA LEU A 412 1.41 19.07 5.42
C LEU A 412 0.12 19.90 5.40
N SER A 413 -1.04 19.26 5.63
CA SER A 413 -2.33 19.93 5.65
C SER A 413 -2.43 20.98 6.77
N ALA A 414 -1.96 20.64 7.98
CA ALA A 414 -1.95 21.56 9.11
C ALA A 414 -1.05 22.78 8.84
N ASP A 415 0.15 22.56 8.30
CA ASP A 415 1.10 23.62 7.98
C ASP A 415 0.58 24.53 6.85
N VAL A 416 0.00 23.96 5.79
CA VAL A 416 -0.60 24.73 4.70
C VAL A 416 -1.75 25.60 5.23
N LEU A 417 -2.62 25.06 6.08
CA LEU A 417 -3.71 25.79 6.69
C LEU A 417 -3.20 26.90 7.60
N ALA A 418 -2.21 26.61 8.44
CA ALA A 418 -1.60 27.61 9.32
C ALA A 418 -0.85 28.70 8.55
N GLY A 419 -0.14 28.34 7.47
CA GLY A 419 0.57 29.28 6.61
C GLY A 419 -0.39 30.25 5.90
N THR A 420 -1.45 29.72 5.28
CA THR A 420 -2.47 30.52 4.59
C THR A 420 -3.25 31.42 5.55
N SER A 421 -3.57 30.96 6.76
CA SER A 421 -4.23 31.80 7.79
C SER A 421 -3.35 32.96 8.27
N ARG A 422 -2.02 32.83 8.16
CA ARG A 422 -1.04 33.90 8.44
C ARG A 422 -0.79 34.81 7.25
N GLY A 423 -1.49 34.62 6.14
CA GLY A 423 -1.39 35.46 4.93
C GLY A 423 -0.29 35.05 3.96
N LEU A 424 0.33 33.87 4.12
CA LEU A 424 1.26 33.34 3.13
C LEU A 424 0.51 32.97 1.84
N ALA A 425 1.16 33.22 0.69
CA ALA A 425 0.68 32.69 -0.58
C ALA A 425 0.62 31.15 -0.51
N ARG A 426 -0.39 30.56 -1.16
CA ARG A 426 -0.64 29.10 -1.14
C ARG A 426 0.63 28.30 -1.49
N ALA A 427 1.34 28.68 -2.54
CA ALA A 427 2.58 28.05 -2.95
C ALA A 427 3.65 28.05 -1.83
N ALA A 428 3.87 29.20 -1.19
CA ALA A 428 4.83 29.32 -0.09
C ALA A 428 4.42 28.49 1.15
N ALA A 429 3.11 28.38 1.42
CA ALA A 429 2.60 27.53 2.49
C ALA A 429 2.85 26.04 2.20
N TYR A 430 2.68 25.60 0.94
CA TYR A 430 3.02 24.25 0.52
C TYR A 430 4.52 23.97 0.59
N ASP A 431 5.40 24.90 0.17
CA ASP A 431 6.85 24.77 0.27
C ASP A 431 7.30 24.55 1.73
N ALA A 432 6.83 25.43 2.63
CA ALA A 432 7.18 25.36 4.04
C ALA A 432 6.65 24.07 4.69
N GLY A 433 5.39 23.70 4.45
CA GLY A 433 4.78 22.50 4.99
C GLY A 433 5.42 21.23 4.43
N PHE A 434 5.80 21.21 3.16
CA PHE A 434 6.50 20.10 2.56
C PHE A 434 7.91 19.92 3.16
N ALA A 435 8.67 21.01 3.34
CA ALA A 435 9.99 20.95 3.98
C ALA A 435 9.90 20.42 5.42
N HIS A 436 8.98 20.90 6.23
CA HIS A 436 8.75 20.40 7.59
C HIS A 436 8.33 18.92 7.60
N THR A 437 7.46 18.51 6.68
CA THR A 437 7.06 17.10 6.53
C THR A 437 8.28 16.22 6.18
N MET A 438 9.19 16.69 5.34
CA MET A 438 10.43 15.97 5.01
C MET A 438 11.36 15.86 6.21
N GLU A 439 11.47 16.87 7.07
CA GLU A 439 12.27 16.81 8.32
C GLU A 439 11.78 15.69 9.24
N ILE A 440 10.46 15.56 9.42
CA ILE A 440 9.85 14.46 10.19
C ILE A 440 10.17 13.11 9.53
N ALA A 441 10.05 13.02 8.21
CA ALA A 441 10.35 11.79 7.47
C ALA A 441 11.84 11.39 7.60
N ILE A 442 12.76 12.34 7.59
CA ILE A 442 14.19 12.12 7.83
C ILE A 442 14.42 11.57 9.24
N GLY A 443 13.77 12.15 10.25
CA GLY A 443 13.84 11.66 11.63
C GLY A 443 13.39 10.20 11.76
N ILE A 444 12.28 9.84 11.12
CA ILE A 444 11.78 8.45 11.08
C ILE A 444 12.75 7.53 10.32
N ALA A 445 13.29 7.97 9.19
CA ALA A 445 14.27 7.19 8.42
C ALA A 445 15.56 6.96 9.21
N ALA A 446 16.04 7.96 9.96
CA ALA A 446 17.20 7.85 10.83
C ALA A 446 16.96 6.88 12.01
N ALA A 447 15.78 6.95 12.64
CA ALA A 447 15.37 5.98 13.67
C ALA A 447 15.28 4.55 13.09
N SER A 448 14.74 4.42 11.88
CA SER A 448 14.66 3.14 11.16
C SER A 448 16.06 2.57 10.84
N LEU A 449 17.01 3.43 10.47
CA LEU A 449 18.41 3.05 10.29
C LEU A 449 18.99 2.45 11.58
N LEU A 450 18.78 3.08 12.74
CA LEU A 450 19.26 2.55 14.02
C LEU A 450 18.64 1.19 14.36
N VAL A 451 17.33 1.03 14.15
CA VAL A 451 16.62 -0.26 14.34
C VAL A 451 17.20 -1.31 13.40
N SER A 452 17.45 -0.97 12.13
CA SER A 452 17.99 -1.89 11.14
C SER A 452 19.41 -2.34 11.48
N LEU A 453 20.26 -1.44 11.97
CA LEU A 453 21.60 -1.75 12.45
C LEU A 453 21.57 -2.73 13.64
N ALA A 454 20.72 -2.46 14.63
CA ALA A 454 20.56 -3.33 15.80
C ALA A 454 20.06 -4.73 15.39
N TYR A 455 19.10 -4.80 14.47
CA TYR A 455 18.55 -6.06 13.96
C TYR A 455 19.60 -6.87 13.19
N ALA A 456 20.29 -6.23 12.26
CA ALA A 456 21.32 -6.86 11.45
C ALA A 456 22.50 -7.36 12.29
N TYR A 457 22.94 -6.58 13.30
CA TYR A 457 23.96 -6.98 14.26
C TYR A 457 23.54 -8.21 15.07
N ARG A 458 22.30 -8.24 15.55
CA ARG A 458 21.76 -9.39 16.29
C ARG A 458 21.75 -10.66 15.45
N LEU A 459 21.34 -10.58 14.18
CA LEU A 459 21.31 -11.74 13.28
C LEU A 459 22.71 -12.24 12.94
N ARG A 460 23.69 -11.31 12.81
CA ARG A 460 25.10 -11.68 12.58
C ARG A 460 25.68 -12.48 13.76
N ARG A 461 25.40 -12.05 15.00
CA ARG A 461 25.85 -12.75 16.23
C ARG A 461 25.27 -14.17 16.41
N ARG A 462 24.11 -14.44 15.81
CA ARG A 462 23.50 -15.78 15.89
C ARG A 462 24.04 -16.77 14.85
N ARG A 463 24.76 -16.26 13.83
CA ARG A 463 25.35 -17.10 12.76
C ARG A 463 26.83 -17.40 12.99
N GLY A 464 27.53 -16.67 13.84
CA GLY A 464 28.89 -16.97 14.32
C GLY A 464 28.85 -17.63 15.70
#